data_09d3519383b583cd19c12d5be81712bb
#
_entry.id   09d3519383b583cd19c12d5be81712bb
#
_cell.length_a   1.000
_cell.length_b   1.000
_cell.length_c   1.000
_cell.angle_alpha   90.00
_cell.angle_beta   90.00
_cell.angle_gamma   90.00
#
_symmetry.space_group_name_H-M   'P 1'
#
loop_
_entity.id
_entity.type
_entity.pdbx_description
1 polymer ?
#
loop_
_entity_poly.entity_id
_entity_poly.type
_entity_poly.pdbx_seq_one_letter_code
_entity_poly.pdbx_strand_id
1 'polypeptide(L)'
;MITLKQYTNEEAQIIPLIQGFWKAHSHYDQSEAEALEDLQNWTKPGHMIYFIQNDAVNVGFAHLGSRGGKMDWLEDLFILPEWQGHGFGSEAIHQLEE
;
A
#
# COMPACT_ATOMS: atom_id res chain seq x y z
N MET A 1 -12.29 12.31 -2.58
CA MET A 1 -12.03 12.03 -1.15
C MET A 1 -11.33 10.69 -1.00
N ILE A 2 -10.30 10.66 -0.20
CA ILE A 2 -9.54 9.44 0.04
C ILE A 2 -10.20 8.62 1.14
N THR A 3 -10.28 7.31 0.91
CA THR A 3 -10.65 6.34 1.94
C THR A 3 -9.55 5.28 2.04
N LEU A 4 -9.39 4.72 3.23
CA LEU A 4 -8.47 3.62 3.47
C LEU A 4 -9.29 2.35 3.65
N LYS A 5 -8.99 1.34 2.83
CA LYS A 5 -9.66 0.04 2.91
C LYS A 5 -8.64 -1.02 3.23
N GLN A 6 -8.81 -1.71 4.36
CA GLN A 6 -7.88 -2.76 4.73
C GLN A 6 -7.90 -3.90 3.71
N TYR A 7 -6.69 -4.31 3.30
CA TYR A 7 -6.52 -5.49 2.46
C TYR A 7 -6.93 -6.74 3.25
N THR A 8 -7.71 -7.59 2.63
CA THR A 8 -8.09 -8.90 3.20
C THR A 8 -7.74 -10.05 2.26
N ASN A 9 -8.27 -10.04 1.04
CA ASN A 9 -8.06 -11.13 0.09
C ASN A 9 -8.08 -10.68 -1.37
N GLU A 10 -8.00 -9.39 -1.63
CA GLU A 10 -8.08 -8.84 -2.98
C GLU A 10 -6.72 -8.92 -3.67
N GLU A 11 -6.20 -10.13 -3.82
CA GLU A 11 -4.87 -10.37 -4.34
C GLU A 11 -4.67 -9.80 -5.75
N ALA A 12 -5.63 -10.02 -6.64
CA ALA A 12 -5.54 -9.53 -8.01
C ALA A 12 -5.50 -8.01 -8.10
N GLN A 13 -6.00 -7.30 -7.08
CA GLN A 13 -5.99 -5.84 -7.03
C GLN A 13 -4.72 -5.29 -6.40
N ILE A 14 -4.17 -5.97 -5.40
CA ILE A 14 -2.99 -5.48 -4.68
C ILE A 14 -1.68 -5.76 -5.44
N ILE A 15 -1.60 -6.87 -6.17
CA ILE A 15 -0.38 -7.25 -6.88
C ILE A 15 0.11 -6.16 -7.84
N PRO A 16 -0.74 -5.58 -8.71
CA PRO A 16 -0.27 -4.50 -9.59
C PRO A 16 0.24 -3.28 -8.84
N LEU A 17 -0.31 -3.00 -7.66
CA LEU A 17 0.14 -1.88 -6.85
C LEU A 17 1.53 -2.14 -6.28
N ILE A 18 1.80 -3.36 -5.81
CA ILE A 18 3.12 -3.74 -5.31
C ILE A 18 4.15 -3.67 -6.45
N GLN A 19 3.81 -4.19 -7.61
CA GLN A 19 4.66 -4.12 -8.79
C GLN A 19 4.94 -2.67 -9.20
N GLY A 20 3.90 -1.82 -9.16
CA GLY A 20 4.03 -0.40 -9.45
C GLY A 20 4.96 0.31 -8.47
N PHE A 21 4.90 -0.06 -7.20
CA PHE A 21 5.79 0.49 -6.18
C PHE A 21 7.27 0.23 -6.52
N TRP A 22 7.60 -1.02 -6.85
CA TRP A 22 8.99 -1.36 -7.19
C TRP A 22 9.44 -0.71 -8.49
N LYS A 23 8.54 -0.60 -9.47
CA LYS A 23 8.86 0.08 -10.73
C LYS A 23 9.17 1.55 -10.50
N ALA A 24 8.37 2.24 -9.71
CA ALA A 24 8.55 3.66 -9.44
C ALA A 24 9.75 3.92 -8.52
N HIS A 25 9.96 3.05 -7.54
CA HIS A 25 10.98 3.25 -6.50
C HIS A 25 12.38 2.82 -6.97
N SER A 26 12.48 1.72 -7.69
CA SER A 26 13.77 1.10 -8.04
C SER A 26 13.91 0.79 -9.52
N HIS A 27 12.97 1.20 -10.36
CA HIS A 27 12.94 0.87 -11.80
C HIS A 27 13.01 -0.65 -12.04
N TYR A 28 12.47 -1.42 -11.10
CA TYR A 28 12.53 -2.87 -11.14
C TYR A 28 11.19 -3.45 -11.61
N ASP A 29 11.24 -4.29 -12.64
CA ASP A 29 10.07 -4.98 -13.16
C ASP A 29 9.87 -6.28 -12.37
N GLN A 30 9.11 -6.18 -11.28
CA GLN A 30 8.85 -7.29 -10.39
C GLN A 30 7.91 -8.31 -11.05
N SER A 31 8.23 -9.58 -10.94
CA SER A 31 7.35 -10.65 -11.41
C SER A 31 6.16 -10.80 -10.45
N GLU A 32 5.10 -11.45 -10.94
CA GLU A 32 3.96 -11.75 -10.09
C GLU A 32 4.35 -12.63 -8.89
N ALA A 33 5.23 -13.60 -9.10
CA ALA A 33 5.71 -14.46 -8.02
C ALA A 33 6.45 -13.67 -6.95
N GLU A 34 7.28 -12.71 -7.35
CA GLU A 34 7.98 -11.83 -6.42
C GLU A 34 7.00 -10.94 -5.65
N ALA A 35 5.99 -10.41 -6.33
CA ALA A 35 4.97 -9.60 -5.67
C ALA A 35 4.16 -10.41 -4.66
N LEU A 36 3.85 -11.66 -4.98
CA LEU A 36 3.18 -12.56 -4.04
C LEU A 36 4.03 -12.83 -2.81
N GLU A 37 5.35 -12.97 -2.98
CA GLU A 37 6.26 -13.15 -1.85
C GLU A 37 6.25 -11.92 -0.94
N ASP A 38 6.31 -10.72 -1.50
CA ASP A 38 6.18 -9.48 -0.72
C ASP A 38 4.86 -9.44 0.02
N LEU A 39 3.77 -9.76 -0.68
CA LEU A 39 2.44 -9.76 -0.08
C LEU A 39 2.36 -10.70 1.12
N GLN A 40 2.93 -11.90 1.00
CA GLN A 40 2.98 -12.85 2.11
C GLN A 40 3.74 -12.28 3.29
N ASN A 41 4.87 -11.63 3.04
CA ASN A 41 5.67 -11.02 4.10
C ASN A 41 4.96 -9.82 4.75
N TRP A 42 4.26 -9.03 3.94
CA TRP A 42 3.61 -7.79 4.41
C TRP A 42 2.24 -8.04 5.05
N THR A 43 1.78 -9.28 5.08
CA THR A 43 0.53 -9.65 5.75
C THR A 43 0.73 -10.62 6.91
N LYS A 44 1.98 -10.90 7.26
CA LYS A 44 2.30 -11.70 8.47
C LYS A 44 1.85 -10.97 9.72
N PRO A 45 1.70 -11.67 10.85
CA PRO A 45 1.42 -11.01 12.12
C PRO A 45 2.39 -9.87 12.38
N GLY A 46 1.87 -8.70 12.75
CA GLY A 46 2.65 -7.48 12.90
C GLY A 46 2.72 -6.62 11.65
N HIS A 47 2.02 -7.01 10.58
CA HIS A 47 1.95 -6.25 9.33
C HIS A 47 0.51 -6.07 8.89
N MET A 48 0.23 -4.99 8.18
CA MET A 48 -1.09 -4.67 7.67
C MET A 48 -0.96 -3.83 6.41
N ILE A 49 -1.84 -4.07 5.45
CA ILE A 49 -1.88 -3.28 4.21
C ILE A 49 -3.26 -2.64 4.07
N TYR A 50 -3.26 -1.37 3.68
CA TYR A 50 -4.48 -0.65 3.30
C TYR A 50 -4.39 -0.27 1.83
N PHE A 51 -5.51 -0.45 1.11
CA PHE A 51 -5.69 0.23 -0.16
C PHE A 51 -5.96 1.71 0.12
N ILE A 52 -5.36 2.57 -0.68
CA ILE A 52 -5.71 3.99 -0.70
C ILE A 52 -6.64 4.16 -1.90
N GLN A 53 -7.88 4.58 -1.63
CA GLN A 53 -8.89 4.69 -2.66
C GLN A 53 -9.37 6.13 -2.81
N ASN A 54 -9.58 6.53 -4.06
CA ASN A 54 -10.25 7.78 -4.40
C ASN A 54 -11.51 7.44 -5.17
N ASP A 55 -12.68 7.69 -4.58
CA ASP A 55 -13.98 7.38 -5.17
C ASP A 55 -14.05 5.92 -5.65
N ALA A 56 -13.67 4.99 -4.78
CA ALA A 56 -13.65 3.55 -5.01
C ALA A 56 -12.60 3.05 -6.02
N VAL A 57 -11.72 3.94 -6.48
CA VAL A 57 -10.60 3.57 -7.35
C VAL A 57 -9.34 3.40 -6.52
N ASN A 58 -8.66 2.27 -6.67
CA ASN A 58 -7.39 2.03 -5.96
C ASN A 58 -6.29 2.89 -6.58
N VAL A 59 -5.82 3.89 -5.83
CA VAL A 59 -4.79 4.82 -6.31
C VAL A 59 -3.43 4.54 -5.69
N GLY A 60 -3.37 3.66 -4.69
CA GLY A 60 -2.12 3.31 -4.03
C GLY A 60 -2.34 2.37 -2.86
N PHE A 61 -1.30 2.22 -2.05
CA PHE A 61 -1.41 1.41 -0.83
C PHE A 61 -0.51 1.98 0.27
N ALA A 62 -0.81 1.56 1.50
CA ALA A 62 0.03 1.82 2.67
C ALA A 62 0.30 0.49 3.36
N HIS A 63 1.57 0.25 3.70
CA HIS A 63 2.01 -0.93 4.43
C HIS A 63 2.44 -0.50 5.82
N LEU A 64 1.80 -1.05 6.83
CA LEU A 64 2.08 -0.73 8.23
C LEU A 64 2.75 -1.91 8.91
N GLY A 65 3.66 -1.60 9.84
CA GLY A 65 4.29 -2.59 10.68
C GLY A 65 4.02 -2.30 12.14
N SER A 66 4.21 -3.32 12.98
CA SER A 66 4.08 -3.19 14.42
C SER A 66 5.45 -3.02 15.06
N ARG A 67 5.55 -2.02 15.92
CA ARG A 67 6.71 -1.83 16.78
C ARG A 67 6.20 -1.66 18.19
N GLY A 68 6.43 -2.65 19.03
CA GLY A 68 5.94 -2.62 20.39
C GLY A 68 4.46 -2.97 20.53
N GLY A 69 3.91 -3.73 19.61
CA GLY A 69 2.57 -4.29 19.73
C GLY A 69 1.45 -3.43 19.10
N LYS A 70 1.77 -2.25 18.62
CA LYS A 70 0.79 -1.39 17.93
C LYS A 70 1.10 -1.35 16.44
N MET A 71 0.06 -1.25 15.61
CA MET A 71 0.20 -1.15 14.17
C MET A 71 0.30 0.33 13.76
N ASP A 72 1.33 0.98 14.25
CA ASP A 72 1.49 2.43 14.10
C ASP A 72 2.75 2.85 13.35
N TRP A 73 3.48 1.90 12.77
CA TRP A 73 4.70 2.19 12.02
C TRP A 73 4.44 2.10 10.52
N LEU A 74 4.54 3.23 9.80
CA LEU A 74 4.39 3.25 8.36
C LEU A 74 5.68 2.75 7.70
N GLU A 75 5.63 1.57 7.09
CA GLU A 75 6.77 0.98 6.41
C GLU A 75 6.87 1.49 4.96
N ASP A 76 5.77 1.47 4.22
CA ASP A 76 5.72 1.87 2.82
C ASP A 76 4.46 2.63 2.52
N LEU A 77 4.57 3.66 1.68
CA LEU A 77 3.44 4.42 1.17
C LEU A 77 3.66 4.65 -0.32
N PHE A 78 2.67 4.29 -1.14
CA PHE A 78 2.78 4.42 -2.57
C PHE A 78 1.49 4.94 -3.19
N ILE A 79 1.63 5.92 -4.08
CA ILE A 79 0.55 6.41 -4.93
C ILE A 79 0.99 6.17 -6.38
N LEU A 80 0.10 5.59 -7.19
CA LEU A 80 0.38 5.34 -8.60
C LEU A 80 0.78 6.66 -9.30
N PRO A 81 1.74 6.61 -10.25
CA PRO A 81 2.22 7.83 -10.89
C PRO A 81 1.13 8.70 -11.49
N GLU A 82 0.11 8.09 -12.09
CA GLU A 82 -1.01 8.84 -12.70
C GLU A 82 -1.88 9.57 -11.68
N TRP A 83 -1.76 9.23 -10.40
CA TRP A 83 -2.53 9.85 -9.31
C TRP A 83 -1.68 10.72 -8.40
N GLN A 84 -0.39 10.85 -8.67
CA GLN A 84 0.48 11.72 -7.89
C GLN A 84 0.18 13.19 -8.18
N GLY A 85 0.51 14.05 -7.22
CA GLY A 85 0.27 15.48 -7.37
C GLY A 85 -1.13 15.93 -6.94
N HIS A 86 -1.94 15.03 -6.38
CA HIS A 86 -3.29 15.35 -5.91
C HIS A 86 -3.37 15.47 -4.38
N GLY A 87 -2.25 15.31 -3.67
CA GLY A 87 -2.24 15.35 -2.21
C GLY A 87 -2.75 14.07 -1.54
N PHE A 88 -2.94 12.99 -2.29
CA PHE A 88 -3.50 11.75 -1.77
C PHE A 88 -2.60 11.08 -0.74
N GLY A 89 -1.28 11.11 -0.97
CA GLY A 89 -0.33 10.54 -0.02
C GLY A 89 -0.38 11.24 1.34
N SER A 90 -0.41 12.57 1.33
CA SER A 90 -0.50 13.37 2.56
C SER A 90 -1.81 13.11 3.30
N GLU A 91 -2.92 13.04 2.56
CA GLU A 91 -4.22 12.77 3.17
C GLU A 91 -4.27 11.38 3.78
N ALA A 92 -3.69 10.37 3.10
CA ALA A 92 -3.62 9.01 3.62
C ALA A 92 -2.83 8.95 4.93
N ILE A 93 -1.68 9.62 4.99
CA ILE A 93 -0.87 9.69 6.21
C ILE A 93 -1.68 10.34 7.33
N HIS A 94 -2.39 11.42 7.03
CA HIS A 94 -3.21 12.11 8.01
C HIS A 94 -4.29 11.19 8.59
N GLN A 95 -4.96 10.41 7.75
CA GLN A 95 -5.97 9.46 8.21
C GLN A 95 -5.35 8.33 9.04
N LEU A 96 -4.15 7.87 8.68
CA LEU A 96 -3.47 6.81 9.43
C LEU A 96 -3.03 7.26 10.82
N GLU A 97 -2.86 8.56 11.03
CA GLU A 97 -2.48 9.12 12.32
C GLU A 97 -3.66 9.29 13.28
N GLU A 98 -4.87 9.11 12.81
CA GLU A 98 -6.07 9.23 13.65
C GLU A 98 -6.35 7.98 14.52
#